data_d2b4484c0af4e438e4e1e0b1ed3bd84b
#
_entry.id   d2b4484c0af4e438e4e1e0b1ed3bd84b
#
_cell.length_a   1.000
_cell.length_b   1.000
_cell.length_c   1.000
_cell.angle_alpha   90.00
_cell.angle_beta   90.00
_cell.angle_gamma   90.00
#
_symmetry.space_group_name_H-M   'P 1'
#
loop_
_entity.id
_entity.type
_entity.pdbx_description
1 polymer ?
#
loop_
_entity_poly.entity_id
_entity_poly.type
_entity_poly.pdbx_seq_one_letter_code
_entity_poly.pdbx_strand_id
1 'polypeptide(L)'
;MGFDVLSIVQMIGGLALFIYGMTTMGKGLERAAGSKLEKTLEKMTGNVVTALLMGMVVTMVIQSSSATTVMVVGFVNAGIMTLKQSVGVILGANIGTTITAQILRLSGGEGSGNLFMDLLKPKNLAYIIVLVGVIIMMIAKKRRTRDIADIFTGFGILFIGMSVMEGAVAPLADLPQFADLFAAISNPVFGVLVGAGVTAIIQSSSASVGILQALSTTGAITYSAAIPIILGQNIGTCITAFLSSVGGSKNARRTAMVHFYFNLIGSILFLVGIYAIQYTVGFSFWDNAIDKGGIANFHTLFNLTCTVLFLPFTGLLVKLATASVPAEETQEDPLAKLEPRFLTTPSLALDQAQRCIADMGDTAKQNFHLATDPLFGGAAANEEIFHEHEAFLDRAEVEIGRYLTTIHNIRSVDQRRQMAEMMHSLSDFEKIGDYAQNIFERADEFREAGLSFSPSAMQELRTMCEAVAEVLDMTVDGYDNQAVSTARMVEPLEEVVDTMKERLKSRHIERLGRNECTMQTGIHFLDIVHDLEKISDHCSNIAIYTIQLAEGAAEFDTHAYVKQAYKETPQFAEKLKFYQDKYLTKIDEVEAME
;
A
#
# COMPACT_ATOMS: atom_id res chain seq x y z
N MET A 1 -29.38 -26.50 -34.19
CA MET A 1 -29.98 -25.21 -33.76
C MET A 1 -29.02 -24.11 -34.21
N GLY A 2 -29.52 -23.12 -34.94
CA GLY A 2 -28.67 -22.00 -35.34
C GLY A 2 -28.33 -21.10 -34.14
N PHE A 3 -27.36 -20.20 -34.31
CA PHE A 3 -27.01 -19.18 -33.30
C PHE A 3 -28.20 -18.20 -33.14
N ASP A 4 -28.76 -18.12 -31.96
CA ASP A 4 -29.96 -17.36 -31.65
C ASP A 4 -29.79 -16.52 -30.34
N VAL A 5 -30.85 -15.82 -29.93
CA VAL A 5 -30.83 -15.03 -28.71
C VAL A 5 -30.53 -15.87 -27.47
N LEU A 6 -30.94 -17.15 -27.45
CA LEU A 6 -30.66 -18.06 -26.34
C LEU A 6 -29.15 -18.37 -26.26
N SER A 7 -28.48 -18.54 -27.40
CA SER A 7 -27.03 -18.69 -27.48
C SER A 7 -26.28 -17.50 -26.90
N ILE A 8 -26.77 -16.25 -27.14
CA ILE A 8 -26.19 -15.03 -26.53
C ILE A 8 -26.38 -15.07 -25.03
N VAL A 9 -27.56 -15.39 -24.53
CA VAL A 9 -27.85 -15.50 -23.08
C VAL A 9 -26.98 -16.58 -22.44
N GLN A 10 -26.78 -17.73 -23.09
CA GLN A 10 -25.90 -18.79 -22.62
C GLN A 10 -24.42 -18.33 -22.60
N MET A 11 -23.96 -17.60 -23.60
CA MET A 11 -22.60 -17.04 -23.64
C MET A 11 -22.36 -16.08 -22.48
N ILE A 12 -23.29 -15.16 -22.24
CA ILE A 12 -23.20 -14.20 -21.12
C ILE A 12 -23.29 -14.93 -19.78
N GLY A 13 -24.20 -15.90 -19.63
CA GLY A 13 -24.32 -16.72 -18.43
C GLY A 13 -23.08 -17.56 -18.16
N GLY A 14 -22.52 -18.18 -19.22
CA GLY A 14 -21.25 -18.91 -19.15
C GLY A 14 -20.09 -18.03 -18.74
N LEU A 15 -19.99 -16.80 -19.28
CA LEU A 15 -18.99 -15.81 -18.90
C LEU A 15 -19.16 -15.39 -17.43
N ALA A 16 -20.39 -15.17 -16.97
CA ALA A 16 -20.65 -14.85 -15.57
C ALA A 16 -20.19 -15.97 -14.62
N LEU A 17 -20.49 -17.24 -14.94
CA LEU A 17 -20.02 -18.39 -14.18
C LEU A 17 -18.48 -18.49 -14.22
N PHE A 18 -17.87 -18.28 -15.38
CA PHE A 18 -16.42 -18.30 -15.55
C PHE A 18 -15.75 -17.26 -14.65
N ILE A 19 -16.22 -16.00 -14.69
CA ILE A 19 -15.69 -14.90 -13.87
C ILE A 19 -15.92 -15.18 -12.37
N TYR A 20 -17.09 -15.66 -12.00
CA TYR A 20 -17.41 -16.01 -10.61
C TYR A 20 -16.49 -17.15 -10.10
N GLY A 21 -16.30 -18.20 -10.90
CA GLY A 21 -15.41 -19.32 -10.57
C GLY A 21 -13.98 -18.87 -10.40
N MET A 22 -13.48 -18.06 -11.34
CA MET A 22 -12.13 -17.48 -11.29
C MET A 22 -11.94 -16.61 -10.04
N THR A 23 -12.90 -15.72 -9.73
CA THR A 23 -12.84 -14.83 -8.58
C THR A 23 -12.89 -15.60 -7.26
N THR A 24 -13.75 -16.62 -7.16
CA THR A 24 -13.88 -17.46 -5.97
C THR A 24 -12.62 -18.27 -5.72
N MET A 25 -12.05 -18.89 -6.76
CA MET A 25 -10.77 -19.60 -6.70
C MET A 25 -9.64 -18.67 -6.27
N GLY A 26 -9.53 -17.50 -6.90
CA GLY A 26 -8.51 -16.50 -6.60
C GLY A 26 -8.56 -16.04 -5.15
N LYS A 27 -9.76 -15.66 -4.65
CA LYS A 27 -9.95 -15.30 -3.24
C LYS A 27 -9.64 -16.43 -2.26
N GLY A 28 -9.95 -17.68 -2.62
CA GLY A 28 -9.59 -18.85 -1.85
C GLY A 28 -8.07 -19.03 -1.75
N LEU A 29 -7.35 -18.90 -2.86
CA LEU A 29 -5.89 -18.97 -2.93
C LEU A 29 -5.22 -17.81 -2.14
N GLU A 30 -5.69 -16.59 -2.32
CA GLU A 30 -5.23 -15.40 -1.61
C GLU A 30 -5.36 -15.56 -0.08
N ARG A 31 -6.54 -15.98 0.39
CA ARG A 31 -6.78 -16.23 1.82
C ARG A 31 -5.97 -17.40 2.36
N ALA A 32 -5.77 -18.46 1.57
CA ALA A 32 -4.94 -19.59 1.96
C ALA A 32 -3.45 -19.22 2.07
N ALA A 33 -2.96 -18.32 1.21
CA ALA A 33 -1.61 -17.76 1.24
C ALA A 33 -1.39 -16.82 2.43
N GLY A 34 -2.45 -16.11 2.86
CA GLY A 34 -2.46 -15.22 4.02
C GLY A 34 -1.62 -13.95 3.83
N SER A 35 -1.53 -13.15 4.92
CA SER A 35 -0.77 -11.88 4.95
C SER A 35 0.75 -12.03 4.72
N LYS A 36 1.26 -13.26 4.71
CA LYS A 36 2.67 -13.53 4.38
C LYS A 36 3.01 -13.13 2.94
N LEU A 37 2.05 -13.24 2.01
CA LEU A 37 2.26 -12.90 0.60
C LEU A 37 2.57 -11.40 0.44
N GLU A 38 1.79 -10.55 1.11
CA GLU A 38 1.91 -9.10 1.08
C GLU A 38 3.21 -8.63 1.74
N LYS A 39 3.50 -9.10 2.96
CA LYS A 39 4.75 -8.82 3.67
C LYS A 39 6.00 -9.31 2.92
N THR A 40 5.86 -10.41 2.16
CA THR A 40 6.96 -10.94 1.36
C THR A 40 7.18 -10.08 0.11
N LEU A 41 6.10 -9.58 -0.50
CA LEU A 41 6.18 -8.65 -1.62
C LEU A 41 6.95 -7.38 -1.23
N GLU A 42 6.63 -6.79 -0.09
CA GLU A 42 7.31 -5.62 0.45
C GLU A 42 8.82 -5.85 0.66
N LYS A 43 9.18 -6.96 1.33
CA LYS A 43 10.58 -7.26 1.69
C LYS A 43 11.45 -7.73 0.53
N MET A 44 10.88 -8.38 -0.50
CA MET A 44 11.66 -9.02 -1.58
C MET A 44 11.85 -8.14 -2.82
N THR A 45 11.47 -6.88 -2.79
CA THR A 45 11.61 -5.98 -3.95
C THR A 45 12.96 -5.26 -4.04
N GLY A 46 13.97 -5.69 -3.26
CA GLY A 46 15.30 -5.10 -3.22
C GLY A 46 16.06 -5.09 -4.57
N ASN A 47 15.75 -6.02 -5.48
CA ASN A 47 16.25 -5.98 -6.85
C ASN A 47 15.15 -6.35 -7.86
N VAL A 48 15.36 -5.98 -9.13
CA VAL A 48 14.37 -6.15 -10.21
C VAL A 48 14.02 -7.62 -10.46
N VAL A 49 14.98 -8.55 -10.31
CA VAL A 49 14.75 -9.98 -10.57
C VAL A 49 13.91 -10.60 -9.46
N THR A 50 14.20 -10.31 -8.20
CA THR A 50 13.39 -10.79 -7.07
C THR A 50 11.99 -10.18 -7.10
N ALA A 51 11.87 -8.90 -7.47
CA ALA A 51 10.58 -8.23 -7.67
C ALA A 51 9.76 -8.90 -8.79
N LEU A 52 10.42 -9.27 -9.91
CA LEU A 52 9.78 -9.99 -11.01
C LEU A 52 9.26 -11.36 -10.56
N LEU A 53 10.10 -12.15 -9.89
CA LEU A 53 9.68 -13.47 -9.37
C LEU A 53 8.51 -13.34 -8.40
N MET A 54 8.54 -12.34 -7.53
CA MET A 54 7.44 -12.06 -6.61
C MET A 54 6.16 -11.65 -7.33
N GLY A 55 6.23 -10.72 -8.29
CA GLY A 55 5.07 -10.33 -9.10
C GLY A 55 4.45 -11.53 -9.83
N MET A 56 5.29 -12.42 -10.37
CA MET A 56 4.85 -13.65 -11.01
C MET A 56 4.14 -14.58 -10.01
N VAL A 57 4.74 -14.85 -8.85
CA VAL A 57 4.16 -15.73 -7.83
C VAL A 57 2.87 -15.16 -7.27
N VAL A 58 2.85 -13.86 -6.93
CA VAL A 58 1.65 -13.18 -6.41
C VAL A 58 0.51 -13.28 -7.41
N THR A 59 0.76 -12.98 -8.69
CA THR A 59 -0.27 -13.04 -9.73
C THR A 59 -0.74 -14.48 -9.98
N MET A 60 0.17 -15.47 -9.95
CA MET A 60 -0.22 -16.89 -10.03
C MET A 60 -1.12 -17.31 -8.87
N VAL A 61 -0.86 -16.83 -7.66
CA VAL A 61 -1.67 -17.16 -6.48
C VAL A 61 -2.99 -16.41 -6.50
N ILE A 62 -2.98 -15.10 -6.72
CA ILE A 62 -4.21 -14.28 -6.75
C ILE A 62 -5.04 -14.55 -8.01
N GLN A 63 -4.44 -15.10 -9.07
CA GLN A 63 -5.07 -15.34 -10.40
C GLN A 63 -5.60 -14.03 -11.04
N SER A 64 -5.02 -12.89 -10.69
CA SER A 64 -5.41 -11.58 -11.19
C SER A 64 -4.23 -10.63 -11.28
N SER A 65 -3.75 -10.35 -12.49
CA SER A 65 -2.73 -9.33 -12.72
C SER A 65 -3.25 -7.92 -12.45
N SER A 66 -4.54 -7.69 -12.71
CA SER A 66 -5.17 -6.40 -12.39
C SER A 66 -5.12 -6.12 -10.90
N ALA A 67 -5.49 -7.09 -10.04
CA ALA A 67 -5.39 -6.95 -8.59
C ALA A 67 -3.94 -6.72 -8.14
N THR A 68 -2.99 -7.50 -8.66
CA THR A 68 -1.56 -7.33 -8.36
C THR A 68 -1.06 -5.94 -8.77
N THR A 69 -1.42 -5.45 -9.96
CA THR A 69 -0.99 -4.13 -10.44
C THR A 69 -1.63 -3.00 -9.64
N VAL A 70 -2.92 -3.12 -9.30
CA VAL A 70 -3.62 -2.16 -8.42
C VAL A 70 -2.96 -2.08 -7.05
N MET A 71 -2.59 -3.23 -6.46
CA MET A 71 -1.84 -3.30 -5.20
C MET A 71 -0.47 -2.61 -5.33
N VAL A 72 0.27 -2.85 -6.40
CA VAL A 72 1.57 -2.20 -6.66
C VAL A 72 1.42 -0.69 -6.82
N VAL A 73 0.40 -0.22 -7.56
CA VAL A 73 0.08 1.21 -7.66
C VAL A 73 -0.19 1.81 -6.29
N GLY A 74 -0.96 1.10 -5.44
CA GLY A 74 -1.22 1.50 -4.06
C GLY A 74 0.06 1.53 -3.20
N PHE A 75 0.94 0.52 -3.30
CA PHE A 75 2.22 0.51 -2.56
C PHE A 75 3.13 1.68 -2.96
N VAL A 76 3.17 2.02 -4.25
CA VAL A 76 3.94 3.17 -4.71
C VAL A 76 3.29 4.47 -4.25
N ASN A 77 1.96 4.56 -4.24
CA ASN A 77 1.23 5.70 -3.71
C ASN A 77 1.51 5.94 -2.24
N ALA A 78 1.54 4.86 -1.46
CA ALA A 78 1.82 4.88 -0.02
C ALA A 78 3.33 5.03 0.33
N GLY A 79 4.22 5.12 -0.66
CA GLY A 79 5.67 5.16 -0.40
C GLY A 79 6.29 3.86 0.12
N ILE A 80 5.53 2.77 0.20
CA ILE A 80 6.00 1.43 0.61
C ILE A 80 6.95 0.86 -0.45
N MET A 81 6.73 1.21 -1.72
CA MET A 81 7.50 0.73 -2.86
C MET A 81 7.93 1.90 -3.75
N THR A 82 9.17 1.90 -4.20
CA THR A 82 9.64 2.89 -5.18
C THR A 82 9.14 2.56 -6.58
N LEU A 83 9.03 3.58 -7.44
CA LEU A 83 8.70 3.40 -8.87
C LEU A 83 9.64 2.38 -9.54
N LYS A 84 10.93 2.37 -9.22
CA LYS A 84 11.91 1.44 -9.79
C LYS A 84 11.64 -0.02 -9.39
N GLN A 85 11.24 -0.25 -8.15
CA GLN A 85 10.89 -1.58 -7.65
C GLN A 85 9.60 -2.10 -8.29
N SER A 86 8.61 -1.23 -8.50
CA SER A 86 7.32 -1.59 -9.09
C SER A 86 7.46 -2.17 -10.52
N VAL A 87 8.46 -1.73 -11.28
CA VAL A 87 8.70 -2.25 -12.64
C VAL A 87 8.87 -3.76 -12.63
N GLY A 88 9.74 -4.30 -11.75
CA GLY A 88 9.97 -5.75 -11.66
C GLY A 88 8.68 -6.51 -11.36
N VAL A 89 7.90 -6.03 -10.37
CA VAL A 89 6.62 -6.68 -10.01
C VAL A 89 5.62 -6.67 -11.17
N ILE A 90 5.52 -5.57 -11.91
CA ILE A 90 4.64 -5.45 -13.09
C ILE A 90 5.06 -6.42 -14.19
N LEU A 91 6.36 -6.51 -14.50
CA LEU A 91 6.89 -7.48 -15.46
C LEU A 91 6.53 -8.92 -15.05
N GLY A 92 6.72 -9.25 -13.78
CA GLY A 92 6.36 -10.56 -13.23
C GLY A 92 4.86 -10.84 -13.27
N ALA A 93 4.01 -9.86 -12.96
CA ALA A 93 2.56 -9.99 -13.00
C ALA A 93 2.05 -10.34 -14.41
N ASN A 94 2.64 -9.76 -15.45
CA ASN A 94 2.29 -10.10 -16.83
C ASN A 94 2.63 -11.56 -17.18
N ILE A 95 3.77 -12.10 -16.72
CA ILE A 95 4.08 -13.53 -16.88
C ILE A 95 3.09 -14.37 -16.06
N GLY A 96 2.81 -13.99 -14.80
CA GLY A 96 1.89 -14.72 -13.91
C GLY A 96 0.50 -14.91 -14.51
N THR A 97 0.01 -13.91 -15.26
CA THR A 97 -1.28 -13.99 -15.96
C THR A 97 -1.35 -15.13 -16.98
N THR A 98 -0.22 -15.47 -17.61
CA THR A 98 -0.19 -16.52 -18.63
C THR A 98 -0.50 -17.90 -18.07
N ILE A 99 -0.25 -18.12 -16.78
CA ILE A 99 -0.59 -19.39 -16.10
C ILE A 99 -2.10 -19.65 -16.14
N THR A 100 -2.92 -18.60 -15.99
CA THR A 100 -4.38 -18.74 -16.14
C THR A 100 -4.75 -19.25 -17.53
N ALA A 101 -4.17 -18.68 -18.60
CA ALA A 101 -4.39 -19.13 -19.96
C ALA A 101 -3.94 -20.60 -20.18
N GLN A 102 -2.84 -21.01 -19.55
CA GLN A 102 -2.36 -22.39 -19.59
C GLN A 102 -3.26 -23.36 -18.81
N ILE A 103 -3.88 -22.92 -17.72
CA ILE A 103 -4.89 -23.71 -17.00
C ILE A 103 -6.14 -23.89 -17.87
N LEU A 104 -6.62 -22.81 -18.50
CA LEU A 104 -7.82 -22.83 -19.34
C LEU A 104 -7.68 -23.74 -20.55
N ARG A 105 -6.48 -23.86 -21.17
CA ARG A 105 -6.25 -24.75 -22.29
C ARG A 105 -6.52 -26.22 -21.96
N LEU A 106 -6.43 -26.62 -20.69
CA LEU A 106 -6.69 -27.97 -20.24
C LEU A 106 -8.17 -28.38 -20.45
N SER A 107 -9.09 -27.44 -20.67
CA SER A 107 -10.49 -27.72 -20.99
C SER A 107 -10.67 -28.43 -22.34
N GLY A 108 -9.66 -28.36 -23.25
CA GLY A 108 -9.67 -29.00 -24.57
C GLY A 108 -9.03 -30.38 -24.54
N GLY A 109 -9.78 -31.41 -24.82
CA GLY A 109 -9.26 -32.77 -25.00
C GLY A 109 -10.27 -33.64 -25.71
N GLU A 110 -9.86 -34.33 -26.80
CA GLU A 110 -10.71 -35.29 -27.52
C GLU A 110 -10.95 -36.57 -26.72
N GLY A 111 -12.07 -37.27 -26.99
CA GLY A 111 -12.46 -38.50 -26.31
C GLY A 111 -11.47 -39.65 -26.57
N SER A 112 -11.02 -40.30 -25.49
CA SER A 112 -10.08 -41.41 -25.57
C SER A 112 -10.77 -42.78 -25.70
N GLY A 113 -12.13 -42.80 -25.67
CA GLY A 113 -12.91 -44.06 -25.70
C GLY A 113 -12.82 -44.92 -24.42
N ASN A 114 -12.07 -44.45 -23.42
CA ASN A 114 -11.92 -45.11 -22.12
C ASN A 114 -12.63 -44.28 -21.04
N LEU A 115 -13.66 -44.87 -20.39
CA LEU A 115 -14.48 -44.19 -19.38
C LEU A 115 -13.65 -43.53 -18.28
N PHE A 116 -12.58 -44.19 -17.82
CA PHE A 116 -11.71 -43.65 -16.77
C PHE A 116 -10.93 -42.41 -17.25
N MET A 117 -10.40 -42.45 -18.46
CA MET A 117 -9.68 -41.33 -19.07
C MET A 117 -10.65 -40.17 -19.40
N ASP A 118 -11.88 -40.47 -19.77
CA ASP A 118 -12.91 -39.45 -20.02
C ASP A 118 -13.37 -38.77 -18.72
N LEU A 119 -13.45 -39.48 -17.60
CA LEU A 119 -13.71 -38.90 -16.29
C LEU A 119 -12.60 -37.97 -15.81
N LEU A 120 -11.34 -38.24 -16.17
CA LEU A 120 -10.18 -37.41 -15.82
C LEU A 120 -10.05 -36.16 -16.71
N LYS A 121 -10.84 -36.01 -17.76
CA LYS A 121 -10.85 -34.79 -18.56
C LYS A 121 -11.30 -33.62 -17.69
N PRO A 122 -10.61 -32.44 -17.76
CA PRO A 122 -10.93 -31.31 -16.94
C PRO A 122 -12.40 -30.88 -16.97
N LYS A 123 -13.06 -31.04 -18.12
CA LYS A 123 -14.48 -30.74 -18.30
C LYS A 123 -15.38 -31.63 -17.42
N ASN A 124 -15.11 -32.91 -17.32
CA ASN A 124 -15.89 -33.85 -16.51
C ASN A 124 -15.42 -33.83 -15.04
N LEU A 125 -14.12 -33.73 -14.84
CA LEU A 125 -13.49 -33.58 -13.52
C LEU A 125 -14.00 -32.34 -12.79
N ALA A 126 -14.34 -31.25 -13.51
CA ALA A 126 -14.89 -30.03 -12.94
C ALA A 126 -16.13 -30.27 -12.08
N TYR A 127 -17.06 -31.13 -12.54
CA TYR A 127 -18.28 -31.47 -11.77
C TYR A 127 -17.93 -32.19 -10.46
N ILE A 128 -16.95 -33.11 -10.51
CA ILE A 128 -16.50 -33.86 -9.33
C ILE A 128 -15.81 -32.90 -8.36
N ILE A 129 -14.98 -31.99 -8.86
CA ILE A 129 -14.28 -30.99 -8.06
C ILE A 129 -15.25 -30.03 -7.37
N VAL A 130 -16.29 -29.56 -8.07
CA VAL A 130 -17.35 -28.73 -7.45
C VAL A 130 -18.04 -29.52 -6.34
N LEU A 131 -18.43 -30.77 -6.60
CA LEU A 131 -19.08 -31.62 -5.59
C LEU A 131 -18.21 -31.77 -4.36
N VAL A 132 -16.93 -32.06 -4.51
CA VAL A 132 -15.95 -32.17 -3.41
C VAL A 132 -15.82 -30.82 -2.68
N GLY A 133 -15.71 -29.72 -3.41
CA GLY A 133 -15.63 -28.38 -2.82
C GLY A 133 -16.86 -28.04 -1.98
N VAL A 134 -18.06 -28.32 -2.49
CA VAL A 134 -19.32 -28.09 -1.76
C VAL A 134 -19.42 -28.99 -0.52
N ILE A 135 -19.07 -30.28 -0.62
CA ILE A 135 -19.04 -31.19 0.54
C ILE A 135 -18.07 -30.66 1.62
N ILE A 136 -16.86 -30.26 1.21
CA ILE A 136 -15.88 -29.67 2.14
C ILE A 136 -16.47 -28.41 2.79
N MET A 137 -17.11 -27.53 2.02
CA MET A 137 -17.73 -26.30 2.52
C MET A 137 -18.82 -26.57 3.57
N MET A 138 -19.65 -27.62 3.36
CA MET A 138 -20.71 -28.00 4.30
C MET A 138 -20.17 -28.56 5.62
N ILE A 139 -19.05 -29.28 5.59
CA ILE A 139 -18.48 -29.96 6.76
C ILE A 139 -17.42 -29.09 7.47
N ALA A 140 -16.86 -28.10 6.79
CA ALA A 140 -15.73 -27.31 7.25
C ALA A 140 -16.08 -26.43 8.46
N LYS A 141 -15.49 -26.73 9.61
CA LYS A 141 -15.54 -25.90 10.82
C LYS A 141 -14.40 -24.86 10.87
N LYS A 142 -13.25 -25.19 10.28
CA LYS A 142 -12.07 -24.32 10.24
C LYS A 142 -12.07 -23.44 8.99
N ARG A 143 -11.70 -22.17 9.14
CA ARG A 143 -11.65 -21.20 8.05
C ARG A 143 -10.73 -21.66 6.91
N ARG A 144 -9.52 -22.14 7.22
CA ARG A 144 -8.57 -22.64 6.21
C ARG A 144 -9.16 -23.76 5.34
N THR A 145 -10.01 -24.61 5.93
CA THR A 145 -10.71 -25.67 5.19
C THR A 145 -11.79 -25.10 4.27
N ARG A 146 -12.45 -24.01 4.68
CA ARG A 146 -13.39 -23.27 3.80
C ARG A 146 -12.68 -22.58 2.64
N ASP A 147 -11.51 -21.99 2.87
CA ASP A 147 -10.72 -21.38 1.81
C ASP A 147 -10.29 -22.43 0.76
N ILE A 148 -9.93 -23.64 1.19
CA ILE A 148 -9.67 -24.78 0.30
C ILE A 148 -10.95 -25.18 -0.46
N ALA A 149 -12.11 -25.21 0.19
CA ALA A 149 -13.38 -25.49 -0.48
C ALA A 149 -13.70 -24.46 -1.57
N ASP A 150 -13.44 -23.17 -1.29
CA ASP A 150 -13.60 -22.09 -2.29
C ASP A 150 -12.70 -22.28 -3.50
N ILE A 151 -11.44 -22.73 -3.28
CA ILE A 151 -10.50 -23.03 -4.39
C ILE A 151 -11.09 -24.15 -5.29
N PHE A 152 -11.53 -25.26 -4.70
CA PHE A 152 -12.09 -26.37 -5.46
C PHE A 152 -13.40 -25.98 -6.16
N THR A 153 -14.33 -25.35 -5.45
CA THR A 153 -15.61 -24.91 -6.01
C THR A 153 -15.41 -23.90 -7.12
N GLY A 154 -14.53 -22.90 -6.90
CA GLY A 154 -14.22 -21.88 -7.88
C GLY A 154 -13.57 -22.46 -9.14
N PHE A 155 -12.61 -23.38 -8.99
CA PHE A 155 -11.97 -24.08 -10.11
C PHE A 155 -13.01 -24.83 -10.95
N GLY A 156 -13.88 -25.62 -10.32
CA GLY A 156 -14.88 -26.38 -11.05
C GLY A 156 -15.91 -25.50 -11.75
N ILE A 157 -16.41 -24.44 -11.09
CA ILE A 157 -17.36 -23.47 -11.68
C ILE A 157 -16.72 -22.75 -12.88
N LEU A 158 -15.44 -22.40 -12.81
CA LEU A 158 -14.69 -21.80 -13.91
C LEU A 158 -14.74 -22.69 -15.17
N PHE A 159 -14.47 -24.00 -15.04
CA PHE A 159 -14.50 -24.92 -16.17
C PHE A 159 -15.92 -25.20 -16.67
N ILE A 160 -16.93 -25.20 -15.79
CA ILE A 160 -18.34 -25.28 -16.18
C ILE A 160 -18.72 -24.06 -17.02
N GLY A 161 -18.37 -22.84 -16.54
CA GLY A 161 -18.60 -21.60 -17.28
C GLY A 161 -17.94 -21.60 -18.66
N MET A 162 -16.68 -22.09 -18.75
CA MET A 162 -15.98 -22.26 -20.02
C MET A 162 -16.74 -23.22 -20.95
N SER A 163 -17.21 -24.36 -20.44
CA SER A 163 -17.97 -25.32 -21.22
C SER A 163 -19.30 -24.76 -21.72
N VAL A 164 -19.98 -23.93 -20.91
CA VAL A 164 -21.22 -23.27 -21.34
C VAL A 164 -20.92 -22.27 -22.46
N MET A 165 -19.84 -21.47 -22.35
CA MET A 165 -19.43 -20.55 -23.42
C MET A 165 -19.11 -21.29 -24.72
N GLU A 166 -18.35 -22.39 -24.65
CA GLU A 166 -18.01 -23.21 -25.82
C GLU A 166 -19.28 -23.77 -26.51
N GLY A 167 -20.22 -24.30 -25.73
CA GLY A 167 -21.50 -24.76 -26.24
C GLY A 167 -22.34 -23.67 -26.90
N ALA A 168 -22.32 -22.46 -26.31
CA ALA A 168 -23.05 -21.32 -26.85
C ALA A 168 -22.50 -20.80 -28.19
N VAL A 169 -21.18 -20.89 -28.40
CA VAL A 169 -20.53 -20.41 -29.63
C VAL A 169 -20.40 -21.49 -30.70
N ALA A 170 -20.59 -22.76 -30.36
CA ALA A 170 -20.46 -23.87 -31.33
C ALA A 170 -21.30 -23.67 -32.61
N PRO A 171 -22.56 -23.18 -32.58
CA PRO A 171 -23.34 -22.93 -33.80
C PRO A 171 -22.76 -21.83 -34.70
N LEU A 172 -21.85 -20.97 -34.22
CA LEU A 172 -21.20 -19.94 -35.02
C LEU A 172 -20.25 -20.53 -36.08
N ALA A 173 -19.74 -21.74 -35.84
CA ALA A 173 -18.87 -22.45 -36.79
C ALA A 173 -19.51 -22.63 -38.18
N ASP A 174 -20.83 -22.76 -38.19
CA ASP A 174 -21.60 -23.00 -39.41
C ASP A 174 -22.07 -21.70 -40.11
N LEU A 175 -21.75 -20.52 -39.57
CA LEU A 175 -22.17 -19.24 -40.12
C LEU A 175 -21.06 -18.59 -40.97
N PRO A 176 -21.22 -18.46 -42.30
CA PRO A 176 -20.23 -17.79 -43.16
C PRO A 176 -19.90 -16.40 -42.72
N GLN A 177 -20.90 -15.62 -42.26
CA GLN A 177 -20.71 -14.25 -41.77
C GLN A 177 -19.78 -14.17 -40.57
N PHE A 178 -19.69 -15.24 -39.76
CA PHE A 178 -18.76 -15.30 -38.63
C PHE A 178 -17.32 -15.48 -39.09
N ALA A 179 -17.08 -16.32 -40.10
CA ALA A 179 -15.76 -16.45 -40.73
C ALA A 179 -15.33 -15.15 -41.42
N ASP A 180 -16.25 -14.47 -42.13
CA ASP A 180 -16.00 -13.19 -42.79
C ASP A 180 -15.64 -12.09 -41.78
N LEU A 181 -16.27 -12.06 -40.59
CA LEU A 181 -15.95 -11.15 -39.51
C LEU A 181 -14.50 -11.36 -39.04
N PHE A 182 -14.06 -12.59 -38.82
CA PHE A 182 -12.67 -12.87 -38.42
C PHE A 182 -11.67 -12.63 -39.54
N ALA A 183 -12.08 -12.81 -40.81
CA ALA A 183 -11.27 -12.40 -41.95
C ALA A 183 -11.05 -10.86 -41.98
N ALA A 184 -12.06 -10.09 -41.65
CA ALA A 184 -11.93 -8.62 -41.50
C ALA A 184 -11.04 -8.23 -40.28
N ILE A 185 -11.12 -8.97 -39.17
CA ILE A 185 -10.28 -8.77 -37.97
C ILE A 185 -8.81 -9.17 -38.24
N SER A 186 -8.50 -9.87 -39.34
CA SER A 186 -7.11 -10.18 -39.75
C SER A 186 -6.28 -8.93 -40.03
N ASN A 187 -6.92 -7.75 -40.20
CA ASN A 187 -6.18 -6.49 -40.16
C ASN A 187 -5.55 -6.31 -38.77
N PRO A 188 -4.21 -6.24 -38.66
CA PRO A 188 -3.52 -6.27 -37.38
C PRO A 188 -3.92 -5.13 -36.45
N VAL A 189 -4.14 -3.92 -36.99
CA VAL A 189 -4.53 -2.74 -36.19
C VAL A 189 -5.94 -2.94 -35.63
N PHE A 190 -6.86 -3.43 -36.45
CA PHE A 190 -8.23 -3.69 -36.01
C PHE A 190 -8.31 -4.81 -34.98
N GLY A 191 -7.54 -5.90 -35.17
CA GLY A 191 -7.43 -6.99 -34.19
C GLY A 191 -6.92 -6.50 -32.82
N VAL A 192 -5.88 -5.66 -32.80
CA VAL A 192 -5.36 -5.05 -31.57
C VAL A 192 -6.43 -4.17 -30.90
N LEU A 193 -7.14 -3.33 -31.65
CA LEU A 193 -8.19 -2.47 -31.10
C LEU A 193 -9.35 -3.26 -30.52
N VAL A 194 -9.79 -4.35 -31.18
CA VAL A 194 -10.83 -5.25 -30.68
C VAL A 194 -10.38 -5.91 -29.37
N GLY A 195 -9.17 -6.48 -29.35
CA GLY A 195 -8.62 -7.12 -28.15
C GLY A 195 -8.49 -6.14 -26.98
N ALA A 196 -7.98 -4.94 -27.24
CA ALA A 196 -7.84 -3.90 -26.24
C ALA A 196 -9.19 -3.40 -25.72
N GLY A 197 -10.15 -3.14 -26.62
CA GLY A 197 -11.49 -2.67 -26.25
C GLY A 197 -12.26 -3.68 -25.40
N VAL A 198 -12.29 -4.95 -25.83
CA VAL A 198 -12.97 -6.03 -25.07
C VAL A 198 -12.35 -6.15 -23.67
N THR A 199 -11.03 -6.17 -23.56
CA THR A 199 -10.35 -6.31 -22.27
C THR A 199 -10.54 -5.06 -21.38
N ALA A 200 -10.53 -3.89 -21.95
CA ALA A 200 -10.78 -2.65 -21.22
C ALA A 200 -12.21 -2.57 -20.65
N ILE A 201 -13.21 -3.08 -21.38
CA ILE A 201 -14.60 -3.13 -20.92
C ILE A 201 -14.76 -4.18 -19.81
N ILE A 202 -14.24 -5.39 -20.01
CA ILE A 202 -14.34 -6.50 -19.05
C ILE A 202 -13.41 -6.27 -17.84
N GLN A 203 -12.34 -5.50 -17.99
CA GLN A 203 -11.29 -5.23 -16.99
C GLN A 203 -10.60 -6.53 -16.48
N SER A 204 -10.61 -7.58 -17.28
CA SER A 204 -9.99 -8.88 -16.99
C SER A 204 -9.41 -9.50 -18.25
N SER A 205 -8.08 -9.54 -18.33
CA SER A 205 -7.38 -10.21 -19.45
C SER A 205 -7.62 -11.71 -19.45
N SER A 206 -7.69 -12.35 -18.29
CA SER A 206 -7.98 -13.78 -18.18
C SER A 206 -9.36 -14.13 -18.73
N ALA A 207 -10.37 -13.30 -18.44
CA ALA A 207 -11.71 -13.47 -19.00
C ALA A 207 -11.73 -13.24 -20.52
N SER A 208 -11.05 -12.21 -21.00
CA SER A 208 -10.92 -11.89 -22.43
C SER A 208 -10.22 -13.03 -23.20
N VAL A 209 -9.11 -13.57 -22.65
CA VAL A 209 -8.43 -14.74 -23.21
C VAL A 209 -9.34 -15.97 -23.19
N GLY A 210 -10.10 -16.19 -22.10
CA GLY A 210 -11.08 -17.26 -22.01
C GLY A 210 -12.16 -17.19 -23.08
N ILE A 211 -12.68 -16.00 -23.39
CA ILE A 211 -13.62 -15.78 -24.51
C ILE A 211 -12.96 -16.17 -25.84
N LEU A 212 -11.73 -15.71 -26.09
CA LEU A 212 -11.02 -16.03 -27.33
C LEU A 212 -10.76 -17.53 -27.44
N GLN A 213 -10.42 -18.23 -26.35
CA GLN A 213 -10.25 -19.67 -26.30
C GLN A 213 -11.59 -20.43 -26.52
N ALA A 214 -12.70 -19.92 -26.00
CA ALA A 214 -14.02 -20.48 -26.29
C ALA A 214 -14.38 -20.33 -27.77
N LEU A 215 -14.17 -19.12 -28.32
CA LEU A 215 -14.43 -18.86 -29.76
C LEU A 215 -13.52 -19.69 -30.68
N SER A 216 -12.27 -19.97 -30.28
CA SER A 216 -11.36 -20.78 -31.11
C SER A 216 -11.86 -22.22 -31.33
N THR A 217 -12.76 -22.73 -30.47
CA THR A 217 -13.35 -24.06 -30.65
C THR A 217 -14.26 -24.18 -31.89
N THR A 218 -14.67 -23.04 -32.45
CA THR A 218 -15.44 -23.01 -33.71
C THR A 218 -14.59 -23.35 -34.94
N GLY A 219 -13.25 -23.30 -34.82
CA GLY A 219 -12.35 -23.51 -35.95
C GLY A 219 -12.27 -22.32 -36.94
N ALA A 220 -13.05 -21.25 -36.70
CA ALA A 220 -13.09 -20.08 -37.60
C ALA A 220 -11.97 -19.07 -37.36
N ILE A 221 -11.31 -19.11 -36.19
CA ILE A 221 -10.25 -18.17 -35.81
C ILE A 221 -8.90 -18.73 -36.23
N THR A 222 -8.20 -17.98 -37.08
CA THR A 222 -6.84 -18.29 -37.51
C THR A 222 -5.78 -17.70 -36.63
N TYR A 223 -4.52 -18.14 -36.72
CA TYR A 223 -3.39 -17.50 -36.05
C TYR A 223 -3.25 -16.04 -36.47
N SER A 224 -3.48 -15.72 -37.76
CA SER A 224 -3.42 -14.34 -38.29
C SER A 224 -4.40 -13.38 -37.59
N ALA A 225 -5.59 -13.88 -37.21
CA ALA A 225 -6.60 -13.10 -36.51
C ALA A 225 -6.36 -13.07 -34.98
N ALA A 226 -5.98 -14.20 -34.38
CA ALA A 226 -5.84 -14.32 -32.92
C ALA A 226 -4.64 -13.54 -32.37
N ILE A 227 -3.52 -13.55 -33.09
CA ILE A 227 -2.25 -12.89 -32.64
C ILE A 227 -2.47 -11.41 -32.34
N PRO A 228 -3.02 -10.57 -33.27
CA PRO A 228 -3.29 -9.17 -32.97
C PRO A 228 -4.28 -8.97 -31.80
N ILE A 229 -5.31 -9.83 -31.71
CA ILE A 229 -6.29 -9.76 -30.60
C ILE A 229 -5.58 -9.98 -29.25
N ILE A 230 -4.71 -11.00 -29.13
CA ILE A 230 -3.97 -11.28 -27.90
C ILE A 230 -3.07 -10.11 -27.50
N LEU A 231 -2.38 -9.51 -28.46
CA LEU A 231 -1.57 -8.30 -28.22
C LEU A 231 -2.44 -7.16 -27.70
N GLY A 232 -3.60 -6.95 -28.31
CA GLY A 232 -4.58 -5.97 -27.85
C GLY A 232 -5.10 -6.24 -26.43
N GLN A 233 -5.38 -7.50 -26.10
CA GLN A 233 -5.83 -7.90 -24.76
C GLN A 233 -4.83 -7.50 -23.66
N ASN A 234 -3.54 -7.61 -23.93
CA ASN A 234 -2.50 -7.18 -22.99
C ASN A 234 -2.51 -5.64 -22.81
N ILE A 235 -2.69 -4.87 -23.90
CA ILE A 235 -2.81 -3.40 -23.81
C ILE A 235 -4.07 -3.02 -23.01
N GLY A 236 -5.20 -3.66 -23.29
CA GLY A 236 -6.46 -3.38 -22.60
C GLY A 236 -6.43 -3.61 -21.09
N THR A 237 -5.57 -4.52 -20.62
CA THR A 237 -5.37 -4.77 -19.18
C THR A 237 -4.87 -3.52 -18.44
N CYS A 238 -4.20 -2.61 -19.12
CA CYS A 238 -3.61 -1.41 -18.49
C CYS A 238 -4.68 -0.42 -17.97
N ILE A 239 -5.93 -0.51 -18.45
CA ILE A 239 -7.02 0.38 -18.00
C ILE A 239 -7.24 0.30 -16.49
N THR A 240 -7.10 -0.89 -15.89
CA THR A 240 -7.27 -1.06 -14.44
C THR A 240 -6.20 -0.33 -13.64
N ALA A 241 -4.94 -0.33 -14.12
CA ALA A 241 -3.86 0.42 -13.53
C ALA A 241 -4.09 1.94 -13.64
N PHE A 242 -4.57 2.42 -14.79
CA PHE A 242 -4.92 3.83 -14.96
C PHE A 242 -6.03 4.24 -14.01
N LEU A 243 -7.14 3.52 -13.99
CA LEU A 243 -8.27 3.81 -13.10
C LEU A 243 -7.83 3.81 -11.63
N SER A 244 -6.93 2.90 -11.26
CA SER A 244 -6.40 2.81 -9.91
C SER A 244 -5.45 3.96 -9.54
N SER A 245 -4.84 4.60 -10.50
CA SER A 245 -3.90 5.71 -10.27
C SER A 245 -4.56 7.10 -10.27
N VAL A 246 -5.86 7.18 -10.59
CA VAL A 246 -6.63 8.44 -10.56
C VAL A 246 -6.72 8.93 -9.13
N GLY A 247 -6.36 10.19 -8.91
CA GLY A 247 -6.30 10.80 -7.57
C GLY A 247 -5.07 10.41 -6.75
N GLY A 248 -4.23 9.48 -7.24
CA GLY A 248 -3.00 9.09 -6.57
C GLY A 248 -1.82 10.00 -6.87
N SER A 249 -0.70 9.75 -6.15
CA SER A 249 0.57 10.44 -6.31
C SER A 249 1.12 10.34 -7.74
N LYS A 250 2.04 11.21 -8.09
CA LYS A 250 2.72 11.19 -9.40
C LYS A 250 3.40 9.86 -9.68
N ASN A 251 4.00 9.25 -8.65
CA ASN A 251 4.66 7.95 -8.78
C ASN A 251 3.66 6.80 -8.96
N ALA A 252 2.46 6.87 -8.37
CA ALA A 252 1.37 5.94 -8.64
C ALA A 252 0.92 6.02 -10.12
N ARG A 253 0.73 7.24 -10.66
CA ARG A 253 0.43 7.45 -12.09
C ARG A 253 1.55 6.98 -13.00
N ARG A 254 2.82 7.24 -12.65
CA ARG A 254 4.00 6.73 -13.38
C ARG A 254 4.05 5.21 -13.38
N THR A 255 3.64 4.56 -12.30
CA THR A 255 3.55 3.10 -12.21
C THR A 255 2.52 2.53 -13.21
N ALA A 256 1.36 3.16 -13.36
CA ALA A 256 0.38 2.81 -14.38
C ALA A 256 0.94 3.01 -15.80
N MET A 257 1.70 4.11 -16.03
CA MET A 257 2.39 4.35 -17.31
C MET A 257 3.46 3.32 -17.62
N VAL A 258 4.21 2.81 -16.62
CA VAL A 258 5.17 1.70 -16.82
C VAL A 258 4.45 0.46 -17.35
N HIS A 259 3.32 0.09 -16.75
CA HIS A 259 2.51 -1.05 -17.21
C HIS A 259 2.01 -0.85 -18.65
N PHE A 260 1.55 0.36 -18.96
CA PHE A 260 1.11 0.71 -20.29
C PHE A 260 2.24 0.65 -21.33
N TYR A 261 3.39 1.27 -21.06
CA TYR A 261 4.52 1.26 -21.99
C TYR A 261 5.08 -0.13 -22.24
N PHE A 262 5.15 -0.97 -21.20
CA PHE A 262 5.54 -2.37 -21.35
C PHE A 262 4.66 -3.09 -22.36
N ASN A 263 3.33 -3.01 -22.19
CA ASN A 263 2.39 -3.70 -23.07
C ASN A 263 2.30 -3.06 -24.46
N LEU A 264 2.28 -1.74 -24.55
CA LEU A 264 2.18 -1.02 -25.82
C LEU A 264 3.42 -1.25 -26.69
N ILE A 265 4.62 -0.97 -26.15
CA ILE A 265 5.87 -1.09 -26.91
C ILE A 265 6.13 -2.57 -27.22
N GLY A 266 5.90 -3.47 -26.26
CA GLY A 266 5.98 -4.91 -26.48
C GLY A 266 5.08 -5.38 -27.62
N SER A 267 3.81 -4.95 -27.63
CA SER A 267 2.85 -5.30 -28.68
C SER A 267 3.26 -4.76 -30.05
N ILE A 268 3.77 -3.53 -30.11
CA ILE A 268 4.27 -2.94 -31.37
C ILE A 268 5.47 -3.74 -31.88
N LEU A 269 6.46 -4.02 -31.02
CA LEU A 269 7.65 -4.79 -31.40
C LEU A 269 7.29 -6.20 -31.90
N PHE A 270 6.38 -6.87 -31.17
CA PHE A 270 5.91 -8.20 -31.58
C PHE A 270 5.12 -8.17 -32.89
N LEU A 271 4.22 -7.19 -33.04
CA LEU A 271 3.44 -7.03 -34.27
C LEU A 271 4.37 -6.81 -35.48
N VAL A 272 5.28 -5.84 -35.37
CA VAL A 272 6.25 -5.55 -36.44
C VAL A 272 7.13 -6.77 -36.71
N GLY A 273 7.69 -7.42 -35.68
CA GLY A 273 8.55 -8.59 -35.82
C GLY A 273 7.86 -9.77 -36.47
N ILE A 274 6.65 -10.11 -36.02
CA ILE A 274 5.88 -11.25 -36.56
C ILE A 274 5.49 -10.99 -38.02
N TYR A 275 4.99 -9.80 -38.33
CA TYR A 275 4.62 -9.49 -39.71
C TYR A 275 5.83 -9.38 -40.63
N ALA A 276 6.97 -8.86 -40.16
CA ALA A 276 8.21 -8.89 -40.91
C ALA A 276 8.65 -10.33 -41.25
N ILE A 277 8.59 -11.26 -40.29
CA ILE A 277 8.89 -12.66 -40.53
C ILE A 277 7.85 -13.28 -41.48
N GLN A 278 6.57 -12.99 -41.28
CA GLN A 278 5.49 -13.50 -42.12
C GLN A 278 5.70 -13.07 -43.60
N TYR A 279 6.07 -11.82 -43.86
CA TYR A 279 6.26 -11.33 -45.21
C TYR A 279 7.59 -11.77 -45.87
N THR A 280 8.61 -12.12 -45.07
CA THR A 280 9.92 -12.52 -45.57
C THR A 280 10.11 -14.02 -45.69
N VAL A 281 9.71 -14.76 -44.67
CA VAL A 281 9.91 -16.21 -44.54
C VAL A 281 8.58 -16.98 -44.68
N GLY A 282 7.51 -16.42 -44.10
CA GLY A 282 6.19 -17.06 -44.01
C GLY A 282 6.09 -18.06 -42.86
N PHE A 283 4.99 -18.03 -42.13
CA PHE A 283 4.65 -19.08 -41.16
C PHE A 283 3.69 -20.06 -41.80
N SER A 284 4.05 -21.34 -41.82
CA SER A 284 3.21 -22.40 -42.43
C SER A 284 1.86 -22.58 -41.74
N PHE A 285 1.71 -22.11 -40.51
CA PHE A 285 0.48 -22.20 -39.70
C PHE A 285 -0.35 -20.91 -39.71
N TRP A 286 0.07 -19.83 -40.40
CA TRP A 286 -0.50 -18.50 -40.31
C TRP A 286 -2.01 -18.44 -40.54
N ASP A 287 -2.47 -19.16 -41.55
CA ASP A 287 -3.88 -19.21 -41.93
C ASP A 287 -4.61 -20.45 -41.36
N ASN A 288 -3.92 -21.27 -40.56
CA ASN A 288 -4.55 -22.39 -39.90
C ASN A 288 -5.41 -21.92 -38.71
N ALA A 289 -6.46 -22.69 -38.39
CA ALA A 289 -7.24 -22.48 -37.19
C ALA A 289 -6.36 -22.60 -35.93
N ILE A 290 -6.47 -21.61 -35.03
CA ILE A 290 -5.78 -21.63 -33.74
C ILE A 290 -6.66 -22.35 -32.70
N ASP A 291 -6.03 -23.19 -31.89
CA ASP A 291 -6.70 -23.86 -30.77
C ASP A 291 -6.40 -23.10 -29.44
N LYS A 292 -7.02 -23.58 -28.34
CA LYS A 292 -6.81 -23.05 -27.00
C LYS A 292 -5.34 -23.09 -26.58
N GLY A 293 -4.62 -24.13 -26.98
CA GLY A 293 -3.21 -24.33 -26.73
C GLY A 293 -2.35 -23.29 -27.44
N GLY A 294 -2.63 -23.03 -28.71
CA GLY A 294 -1.98 -22.01 -29.52
C GLY A 294 -2.13 -20.60 -28.91
N ILE A 295 -3.37 -20.26 -28.48
CA ILE A 295 -3.65 -18.99 -27.79
C ILE A 295 -2.84 -18.86 -26.49
N ALA A 296 -2.88 -19.90 -25.64
CA ALA A 296 -2.14 -19.88 -24.37
C ALA A 296 -0.62 -19.82 -24.57
N ASN A 297 -0.09 -20.57 -25.55
CA ASN A 297 1.32 -20.59 -25.87
C ASN A 297 1.80 -19.25 -26.43
N PHE A 298 1.02 -18.64 -27.33
CA PHE A 298 1.36 -17.33 -27.87
C PHE A 298 1.32 -16.24 -26.80
N HIS A 299 0.29 -16.25 -25.94
CA HIS A 299 0.19 -15.34 -24.80
C HIS A 299 1.40 -15.47 -23.85
N THR A 300 1.82 -16.71 -23.56
CA THR A 300 3.01 -16.97 -22.74
C THR A 300 4.29 -16.51 -23.43
N LEU A 301 4.46 -16.85 -24.72
CA LEU A 301 5.62 -16.46 -25.52
C LEU A 301 5.78 -14.94 -25.56
N PHE A 302 4.70 -14.21 -25.81
CA PHE A 302 4.70 -12.75 -25.82
C PHE A 302 5.17 -12.17 -24.48
N ASN A 303 4.51 -12.53 -23.38
CA ASN A 303 4.82 -11.96 -22.07
C ASN A 303 6.23 -12.32 -21.59
N LEU A 304 6.66 -13.56 -21.81
CA LEU A 304 8.01 -13.99 -21.43
C LEU A 304 9.08 -13.29 -22.25
N THR A 305 8.91 -13.22 -23.58
CA THR A 305 9.90 -12.56 -24.47
C THR A 305 9.96 -11.07 -24.20
N CYS A 306 8.81 -10.39 -24.04
CA CYS A 306 8.79 -8.98 -23.67
C CYS A 306 9.48 -8.75 -22.31
N THR A 307 9.22 -9.60 -21.31
CA THR A 307 9.88 -9.47 -20.01
C THR A 307 11.39 -9.61 -20.14
N VAL A 308 11.89 -10.63 -20.83
CA VAL A 308 13.34 -10.83 -21.04
C VAL A 308 13.94 -9.64 -21.81
N LEU A 309 13.23 -9.12 -22.83
CA LEU A 309 13.66 -7.98 -23.60
C LEU A 309 13.75 -6.69 -22.76
N PHE A 310 12.73 -6.41 -21.93
CA PHE A 310 12.68 -5.17 -21.15
C PHE A 310 13.44 -5.24 -19.82
N LEU A 311 13.80 -6.42 -19.33
CA LEU A 311 14.50 -6.59 -18.06
C LEU A 311 15.79 -5.75 -17.95
N PRO A 312 16.68 -5.70 -19.00
CA PRO A 312 17.84 -4.81 -18.96
C PRO A 312 17.49 -3.33 -19.18
N PHE A 313 16.29 -3.02 -19.67
CA PHE A 313 15.84 -1.66 -20.01
C PHE A 313 14.77 -1.12 -19.06
N THR A 314 14.67 -1.64 -17.84
CA THR A 314 13.70 -1.14 -16.85
C THR A 314 13.84 0.36 -16.58
N GLY A 315 15.08 0.88 -16.59
CA GLY A 315 15.35 2.32 -16.48
C GLY A 315 14.76 3.16 -17.63
N LEU A 316 14.63 2.59 -18.84
CA LEU A 316 13.97 3.27 -19.97
C LEU A 316 12.46 3.39 -19.72
N LEU A 317 11.81 2.32 -19.23
CA LEU A 317 10.38 2.35 -18.88
C LEU A 317 10.09 3.41 -17.80
N VAL A 318 10.96 3.49 -16.77
CA VAL A 318 10.87 4.54 -15.74
C VAL A 318 11.03 5.93 -16.35
N LYS A 319 12.02 6.15 -17.23
CA LYS A 319 12.24 7.45 -17.91
C LYS A 319 11.02 7.86 -18.75
N LEU A 320 10.46 6.93 -19.53
CA LEU A 320 9.25 7.20 -20.33
C LEU A 320 8.05 7.55 -19.45
N ALA A 321 7.84 6.79 -18.37
CA ALA A 321 6.76 7.05 -17.42
C ALA A 321 6.93 8.43 -16.73
N THR A 322 8.16 8.77 -16.33
CA THR A 322 8.47 10.06 -15.70
C THR A 322 8.27 11.23 -16.69
N ALA A 323 8.66 11.07 -17.94
CA ALA A 323 8.45 12.08 -18.97
C ALA A 323 6.96 12.32 -19.28
N SER A 324 6.14 11.27 -19.17
CA SER A 324 4.69 11.37 -19.41
C SER A 324 3.90 11.96 -18.24
N VAL A 325 4.45 11.88 -17.03
CA VAL A 325 3.88 12.45 -15.82
C VAL A 325 4.96 13.33 -15.17
N PRO A 326 5.12 14.58 -15.65
CA PRO A 326 6.15 15.50 -15.15
C PRO A 326 5.89 15.86 -13.68
N ALA A 327 6.97 16.24 -12.98
CA ALA A 327 6.87 16.78 -11.64
C ALA A 327 6.37 18.23 -11.72
N GLU A 328 5.23 18.52 -11.12
CA GLU A 328 4.93 19.87 -10.62
C GLU A 328 5.40 19.93 -9.17
N GLU A 329 5.91 21.05 -8.71
CA GLU A 329 6.38 21.27 -7.34
C GLU A 329 5.21 21.53 -6.37
N THR A 330 4.16 20.75 -6.40
CA THR A 330 3.18 20.75 -5.32
C THR A 330 3.65 19.78 -4.25
N GLN A 331 3.77 20.26 -3.01
CA GLN A 331 3.96 19.40 -1.84
C GLN A 331 2.88 18.31 -1.86
N GLU A 332 3.29 17.05 -1.86
CA GLU A 332 2.34 15.93 -1.80
C GLU A 332 1.72 15.96 -0.40
N ASP A 333 0.40 15.98 -0.32
CA ASP A 333 -0.32 15.87 0.96
C ASP A 333 0.08 14.55 1.65
N PRO A 334 0.69 14.58 2.84
CA PRO A 334 1.09 13.36 3.55
C PRO A 334 -0.07 12.38 3.77
N LEU A 335 -1.31 12.89 3.93
CA LEU A 335 -2.52 12.09 4.13
C LEU A 335 -3.00 11.36 2.87
N ALA A 336 -2.52 11.73 1.68
CA ALA A 336 -2.78 10.98 0.45
C ALA A 336 -2.26 9.53 0.50
N LYS A 337 -1.42 9.19 1.48
CA LYS A 337 -0.96 7.82 1.77
C LYS A 337 -2.09 6.93 2.31
N LEU A 338 -3.16 7.48 2.93
CA LEU A 338 -4.29 6.76 3.50
C LEU A 338 -5.20 6.19 2.39
N GLU A 339 -4.77 5.09 1.80
CA GLU A 339 -5.42 4.48 0.65
C GLU A 339 -6.65 3.65 1.06
N PRO A 340 -7.91 4.04 0.68
CA PRO A 340 -9.12 3.32 1.08
C PRO A 340 -9.15 1.84 0.67
N ARG A 341 -8.40 1.47 -0.37
CA ARG A 341 -8.33 0.08 -0.87
C ARG A 341 -7.68 -0.88 0.12
N PHE A 342 -6.83 -0.37 1.02
CA PHE A 342 -6.17 -1.21 2.03
C PHE A 342 -7.00 -1.43 3.30
N LEU A 343 -8.15 -0.78 3.45
CA LEU A 343 -9.05 -1.00 4.59
C LEU A 343 -9.52 -2.45 4.73
N THR A 344 -9.47 -3.23 3.66
CA THR A 344 -9.74 -4.67 3.68
C THR A 344 -8.55 -5.53 4.08
N THR A 345 -7.33 -4.94 4.12
CA THR A 345 -6.05 -5.59 4.45
C THR A 345 -5.45 -4.91 5.68
N PRO A 346 -5.81 -5.35 6.90
CA PRO A 346 -5.48 -4.64 8.15
C PRO A 346 -4.00 -4.34 8.35
N SER A 347 -3.09 -5.23 7.94
CA SER A 347 -1.64 -5.02 8.08
C SER A 347 -1.15 -3.81 7.29
N LEU A 348 -1.61 -3.65 6.05
CA LEU A 348 -1.23 -2.53 5.19
C LEU A 348 -1.88 -1.22 5.64
N ALA A 349 -3.16 -1.29 6.04
CA ALA A 349 -3.86 -0.11 6.54
C ALA A 349 -3.21 0.45 7.81
N LEU A 350 -2.82 -0.43 8.73
CA LEU A 350 -2.10 -0.03 9.95
C LEU A 350 -0.71 0.54 9.64
N ASP A 351 0.03 -0.06 8.70
CA ASP A 351 1.35 0.45 8.29
C ASP A 351 1.25 1.85 7.66
N GLN A 352 0.22 2.11 6.84
CA GLN A 352 -0.02 3.44 6.29
C GLN A 352 -0.39 4.47 7.37
N ALA A 353 -1.29 4.11 8.28
CA ALA A 353 -1.67 4.98 9.37
C ALA A 353 -0.45 5.33 10.25
N GLN A 354 0.42 4.35 10.54
CA GLN A 354 1.64 4.57 11.30
C GLN A 354 2.57 5.59 10.65
N ARG A 355 2.76 5.51 9.32
CA ARG A 355 3.58 6.48 8.57
C ARG A 355 2.99 7.89 8.60
N CYS A 356 1.66 8.02 8.49
CA CYS A 356 1.02 9.33 8.60
C CYS A 356 1.11 9.91 10.01
N ILE A 357 1.07 9.07 11.06
CA ILE A 357 1.28 9.52 12.45
C ILE A 357 2.76 9.92 12.66
N ALA A 358 3.72 9.24 12.03
CA ALA A 358 5.12 9.65 12.06
C ALA A 358 5.32 11.03 11.39
N ASP A 359 4.67 11.28 10.22
CA ASP A 359 4.67 12.59 9.58
C ASP A 359 4.06 13.69 10.50
N MET A 360 3.03 13.36 11.31
CA MET A 360 2.50 14.27 12.35
C MET A 360 3.55 14.57 13.42
N GLY A 361 4.27 13.56 13.89
CA GLY A 361 5.35 13.72 14.87
C GLY A 361 6.44 14.68 14.37
N ASP A 362 6.88 14.51 13.13
CA ASP A 362 7.84 15.42 12.50
C ASP A 362 7.31 16.85 12.38
N THR A 363 6.02 17.01 12.07
CA THR A 363 5.40 18.35 11.97
C THR A 363 5.26 19.01 13.34
N ALA A 364 4.82 18.27 14.37
CA ALA A 364 4.73 18.77 15.74
C ALA A 364 6.10 19.22 16.27
N LYS A 365 7.15 18.44 15.97
CA LYS A 365 8.54 18.80 16.28
C LYS A 365 8.98 20.10 15.58
N GLN A 366 8.65 20.28 14.30
CA GLN A 366 8.94 21.51 13.58
C GLN A 366 8.20 22.70 14.19
N ASN A 367 6.93 22.55 14.56
CA ASN A 367 6.15 23.57 15.24
C ASN A 367 6.74 23.94 16.62
N PHE A 368 7.22 22.94 17.37
CA PHE A 368 7.92 23.23 18.63
C PHE A 368 9.12 24.17 18.43
N HIS A 369 9.95 23.92 17.41
CA HIS A 369 11.08 24.80 17.11
C HIS A 369 10.63 26.19 16.64
N LEU A 370 9.62 26.26 15.77
CA LEU A 370 9.06 27.54 15.33
C LEU A 370 8.48 28.37 16.48
N ALA A 371 7.93 27.71 17.51
CA ALA A 371 7.36 28.35 18.69
C ALA A 371 8.45 28.84 19.68
N THR A 372 9.52 28.05 19.85
CA THR A 372 10.54 28.33 20.89
C THR A 372 11.68 29.22 20.43
N ASP A 373 12.12 29.14 19.16
CA ASP A 373 13.23 29.94 18.63
C ASP A 373 13.06 31.45 18.79
N PRO A 374 11.85 32.04 18.56
CA PRO A 374 11.62 33.47 18.78
C PRO A 374 11.84 33.94 20.22
N LEU A 375 11.62 33.09 21.22
CA LEU A 375 11.84 33.41 22.64
C LEU A 375 13.31 33.78 22.92
N PHE A 376 14.24 33.28 22.11
CA PHE A 376 15.70 33.45 22.32
C PHE A 376 16.36 34.41 21.32
N GLY A 377 15.58 35.26 20.66
CA GLY A 377 16.09 36.22 19.70
C GLY A 377 16.37 35.65 18.31
N GLY A 378 15.81 34.49 18.00
CA GLY A 378 15.73 33.95 16.64
C GLY A 378 14.94 34.87 15.71
N ALA A 379 15.00 34.61 14.40
CA ALA A 379 14.12 35.28 13.43
C ALA A 379 12.66 35.05 13.84
N ALA A 380 11.81 36.08 13.62
CA ALA A 380 10.36 35.87 13.81
C ALA A 380 9.94 34.61 13.03
N ALA A 381 9.24 33.71 13.69
CA ALA A 381 8.77 32.49 13.05
C ALA A 381 7.91 32.87 11.82
N ASN A 382 7.98 32.03 10.78
CA ASN A 382 7.08 32.22 9.66
C ASN A 382 5.68 31.77 10.12
N GLU A 383 4.86 32.73 10.51
CA GLU A 383 3.50 32.53 11.00
C GLU A 383 2.65 31.71 10.02
N GLU A 384 2.81 31.93 8.72
CA GLU A 384 2.10 31.18 7.66
C GLU A 384 2.45 29.69 7.71
N ILE A 385 3.73 29.33 7.83
CA ILE A 385 4.17 27.94 7.94
C ILE A 385 3.68 27.31 9.24
N PHE A 386 3.72 28.06 10.36
CA PHE A 386 3.23 27.58 11.65
C PHE A 386 1.75 27.18 11.56
N HIS A 387 0.91 28.06 11.02
CA HIS A 387 -0.52 27.80 10.88
C HIS A 387 -0.84 26.71 9.83
N GLU A 388 -0.03 26.57 8.77
CA GLU A 388 -0.16 25.44 7.84
C GLU A 388 0.10 24.11 8.54
N HIS A 389 1.13 24.03 9.38
CA HIS A 389 1.43 22.83 10.16
C HIS A 389 0.33 22.51 11.17
N GLU A 390 -0.21 23.51 11.86
CA GLU A 390 -1.31 23.36 12.82
C GLU A 390 -2.55 22.80 12.13
N ALA A 391 -2.96 23.44 11.02
CA ALA A 391 -4.07 22.96 10.20
C ALA A 391 -3.84 21.53 9.66
N PHE A 392 -2.59 21.13 9.43
CA PHE A 392 -2.26 19.76 9.05
C PHE A 392 -2.43 18.80 10.24
N LEU A 393 -1.98 19.15 11.45
CA LEU A 393 -2.10 18.31 12.65
C LEU A 393 -3.56 18.03 12.99
N ASP A 394 -4.41 19.06 13.02
CA ASP A 394 -5.86 18.94 13.25
C ASP A 394 -6.53 18.01 12.22
N ARG A 395 -6.24 18.26 10.95
CA ARG A 395 -6.80 17.45 9.86
C ARG A 395 -6.32 16.01 9.94
N ALA A 396 -5.05 15.79 10.26
CA ALA A 396 -4.45 14.48 10.35
C ALA A 396 -5.07 13.66 11.49
N GLU A 397 -5.31 14.25 12.66
CA GLU A 397 -6.01 13.58 13.76
C GLU A 397 -7.37 13.04 13.30
N VAL A 398 -8.17 13.88 12.65
CA VAL A 398 -9.52 13.50 12.19
C VAL A 398 -9.47 12.44 11.10
N GLU A 399 -8.61 12.61 10.09
CA GLU A 399 -8.57 11.72 8.91
C GLU A 399 -7.94 10.36 9.24
N ILE A 400 -6.84 10.33 9.99
CA ILE A 400 -6.18 9.09 10.42
C ILE A 400 -7.09 8.34 11.41
N GLY A 401 -7.70 9.04 12.37
CA GLY A 401 -8.64 8.45 13.33
C GLY A 401 -9.83 7.79 12.62
N ARG A 402 -10.41 8.47 11.62
CA ARG A 402 -11.48 7.91 10.78
C ARG A 402 -10.99 6.69 10.00
N TYR A 403 -9.80 6.76 9.42
CA TYR A 403 -9.21 5.66 8.65
C TYR A 403 -9.00 4.43 9.54
N LEU A 404 -8.39 4.57 10.71
CA LEU A 404 -8.16 3.49 11.66
C LEU A 404 -9.47 2.82 12.09
N THR A 405 -10.50 3.60 12.43
CA THR A 405 -11.82 3.06 12.85
C THR A 405 -12.58 2.36 11.72
N THR A 406 -12.25 2.64 10.46
CA THR A 406 -12.89 2.02 9.27
C THR A 406 -12.20 0.74 8.83
N ILE A 407 -11.05 0.36 9.39
CA ILE A 407 -10.34 -0.87 9.01
C ILE A 407 -11.20 -2.10 9.31
N HIS A 408 -11.45 -2.90 8.26
CA HIS A 408 -12.31 -4.08 8.36
C HIS A 408 -11.51 -5.34 8.71
N ASN A 409 -12.17 -6.30 9.41
CA ASN A 409 -11.62 -7.63 9.65
C ASN A 409 -10.33 -7.72 10.48
N ILE A 410 -10.07 -6.80 11.39
CA ILE A 410 -8.97 -6.92 12.36
C ILE A 410 -9.25 -8.11 13.29
N ARG A 411 -8.48 -9.20 13.14
CA ARG A 411 -8.69 -10.46 13.87
C ARG A 411 -7.56 -10.80 14.82
N SER A 412 -6.35 -10.34 14.54
CA SER A 412 -5.19 -10.53 15.39
C SER A 412 -5.32 -9.65 16.64
N VAL A 413 -4.99 -10.20 17.80
CA VAL A 413 -4.87 -9.44 19.05
C VAL A 413 -3.82 -8.35 18.89
N ASP A 414 -2.68 -8.68 18.24
CA ASP A 414 -1.58 -7.75 18.03
C ASP A 414 -2.01 -6.56 17.16
N GLN A 415 -2.78 -6.80 16.07
CA GLN A 415 -3.28 -5.73 15.22
C GLN A 415 -4.29 -4.82 15.94
N ARG A 416 -5.15 -5.38 16.81
CA ARG A 416 -6.07 -4.57 17.64
C ARG A 416 -5.31 -3.71 18.62
N ARG A 417 -4.26 -4.27 19.24
CA ARG A 417 -3.38 -3.51 20.14
C ARG A 417 -2.68 -2.40 19.35
N GLN A 418 -2.05 -2.73 18.23
CA GLN A 418 -1.39 -1.75 17.37
C GLN A 418 -2.31 -0.59 17.00
N MET A 419 -3.57 -0.88 16.63
CA MET A 419 -4.56 0.15 16.33
C MET A 419 -4.88 1.02 17.56
N ALA A 420 -5.02 0.42 18.74
CA ALA A 420 -5.31 1.17 19.97
C ALA A 420 -4.14 2.11 20.35
N GLU A 421 -2.91 1.61 20.31
CA GLU A 421 -1.73 2.41 20.61
C GLU A 421 -1.51 3.53 19.57
N MET A 422 -1.82 3.27 18.29
CA MET A 422 -1.81 4.31 17.25
C MET A 422 -2.85 5.41 17.52
N MET A 423 -4.06 5.05 17.97
CA MET A 423 -5.09 6.03 18.33
C MET A 423 -4.65 6.92 19.50
N HIS A 424 -3.97 6.34 20.50
CA HIS A 424 -3.41 7.12 21.59
C HIS A 424 -2.27 8.03 21.12
N SER A 425 -1.30 7.48 20.38
CA SER A 425 -0.18 8.28 19.84
C SER A 425 -0.64 9.41 18.92
N LEU A 426 -1.71 9.17 18.13
CA LEU A 426 -2.33 10.17 17.28
C LEU A 426 -2.79 11.39 18.07
N SER A 427 -3.52 11.17 19.17
CA SER A 427 -4.00 12.25 20.04
C SER A 427 -2.86 12.93 20.81
N ASP A 428 -1.83 12.17 21.22
CA ASP A 428 -0.69 12.76 21.94
C ASP A 428 0.16 13.65 21.01
N PHE A 429 0.35 13.30 19.74
CA PHE A 429 1.05 14.18 18.77
C PHE A 429 0.27 15.46 18.45
N GLU A 430 -1.06 15.39 18.35
CA GLU A 430 -1.90 16.60 18.21
C GLU A 430 -1.77 17.48 19.44
N LYS A 431 -1.80 16.93 20.66
CA LYS A 431 -1.62 17.69 21.89
C LYS A 431 -0.24 18.36 21.99
N ILE A 432 0.81 17.71 21.49
CA ILE A 432 2.12 18.35 21.37
C ILE A 432 2.04 19.59 20.47
N GLY A 433 1.30 19.52 19.36
CA GLY A 433 1.00 20.66 18.48
C GLY A 433 0.27 21.79 19.23
N ASP A 434 -0.84 21.47 19.90
CA ASP A 434 -1.63 22.41 20.71
C ASP A 434 -0.76 23.17 21.72
N TYR A 435 0.11 22.47 22.46
CA TYR A 435 1.01 23.12 23.43
C TYR A 435 2.09 23.95 22.76
N ALA A 436 2.58 23.52 21.58
CA ALA A 436 3.50 24.35 20.79
C ALA A 436 2.79 25.63 20.30
N GLN A 437 1.51 25.56 19.92
CA GLN A 437 0.71 26.73 19.58
C GLN A 437 0.57 27.69 20.77
N ASN A 438 0.26 27.18 21.96
CA ASN A 438 0.20 28.00 23.15
C ASN A 438 1.51 28.78 23.42
N ILE A 439 2.67 28.10 23.25
CA ILE A 439 3.98 28.71 23.39
C ILE A 439 4.18 29.82 22.33
N PHE A 440 3.81 29.53 21.08
CA PHE A 440 3.92 30.47 19.96
C PHE A 440 3.11 31.74 20.20
N GLU A 441 1.83 31.61 20.57
CA GLU A 441 0.93 32.73 20.86
C GLU A 441 1.47 33.56 22.02
N ARG A 442 1.97 32.94 23.09
CA ARG A 442 2.56 33.63 24.23
C ARG A 442 3.87 34.37 23.90
N ALA A 443 4.70 33.78 23.03
CA ALA A 443 5.92 34.41 22.55
C ALA A 443 5.61 35.69 21.75
N ASP A 444 4.53 35.64 20.97
CA ASP A 444 4.06 36.76 20.17
C ASP A 444 3.46 37.87 21.04
N GLU A 445 2.58 37.54 21.99
CA GLU A 445 2.04 38.46 22.99
C GLU A 445 3.15 39.13 23.80
N PHE A 446 4.15 38.35 24.20
CA PHE A 446 5.30 38.82 24.98
C PHE A 446 6.15 39.83 24.19
N ARG A 447 6.36 39.57 22.90
CA ARG A 447 7.07 40.46 21.97
C ARG A 447 6.29 41.77 21.72
N GLU A 448 4.99 41.67 21.46
CA GLU A 448 4.12 42.82 21.21
C GLU A 448 4.02 43.75 22.42
N ALA A 449 3.99 43.17 23.62
CA ALA A 449 3.97 43.92 24.86
C ALA A 449 5.35 44.55 25.23
N GLY A 450 6.40 44.26 24.45
CA GLY A 450 7.76 44.73 24.71
C GLY A 450 8.35 44.22 26.02
N LEU A 451 7.93 43.06 26.50
CA LEU A 451 8.39 42.43 27.72
C LEU A 451 9.73 41.70 27.51
N SER A 452 10.48 41.50 28.60
CA SER A 452 11.71 40.72 28.61
C SER A 452 11.86 39.94 29.91
N PHE A 453 12.36 38.72 29.81
CA PHE A 453 12.74 37.91 30.98
C PHE A 453 14.09 38.43 31.56
N SER A 454 14.33 38.15 32.83
CA SER A 454 15.67 38.35 33.41
C SER A 454 16.69 37.43 32.73
N PRO A 455 17.99 37.79 32.72
CA PRO A 455 19.00 36.91 32.11
C PRO A 455 19.02 35.51 32.69
N SER A 456 18.80 35.34 33.99
CA SER A 456 18.71 34.03 34.65
C SER A 456 17.45 33.25 34.21
N ALA A 457 16.27 33.89 34.22
CA ALA A 457 15.04 33.27 33.73
C ALA A 457 15.13 32.84 32.26
N MET A 458 15.80 33.68 31.43
CA MET A 458 16.04 33.33 30.01
C MET A 458 16.95 32.12 29.85
N GLN A 459 18.01 32.01 30.66
CA GLN A 459 18.93 30.87 30.63
C GLN A 459 18.25 29.57 31.13
N GLU A 460 17.46 29.67 32.20
CA GLU A 460 16.66 28.57 32.72
C GLU A 460 15.67 28.04 31.66
N LEU A 461 14.92 28.95 31.03
CA LEU A 461 13.96 28.62 30.01
C LEU A 461 14.65 27.99 28.79
N ARG A 462 15.79 28.49 28.37
CA ARG A 462 16.60 27.90 27.28
C ARG A 462 17.01 26.48 27.61
N THR A 463 17.48 26.22 28.83
CA THR A 463 17.89 24.88 29.27
C THR A 463 16.72 23.90 29.27
N MET A 464 15.52 24.37 29.66
CA MET A 464 14.31 23.55 29.62
C MET A 464 13.86 23.27 28.19
N CYS A 465 13.90 24.26 27.29
CA CYS A 465 13.61 24.05 25.86
C CYS A 465 14.57 23.03 25.20
N GLU A 466 15.89 23.11 25.54
CA GLU A 466 16.89 22.13 25.07
C GLU A 466 16.55 20.70 25.53
N ALA A 467 16.10 20.53 26.78
CA ALA A 467 15.72 19.22 27.31
C ALA A 467 14.46 18.69 26.64
N VAL A 468 13.43 19.50 26.46
CA VAL A 468 12.18 19.13 25.79
C VAL A 468 12.39 18.84 24.30
N ALA A 469 13.26 19.60 23.62
CA ALA A 469 13.66 19.32 22.24
C ALA A 469 14.29 17.91 22.12
N GLU A 470 15.19 17.53 23.05
CA GLU A 470 15.80 16.20 23.06
C GLU A 470 14.78 15.09 23.36
N VAL A 471 13.82 15.34 24.28
CA VAL A 471 12.69 14.42 24.54
C VAL A 471 11.90 14.19 23.26
N LEU A 472 11.53 15.26 22.58
CA LEU A 472 10.72 15.22 21.36
C LEU A 472 11.45 14.54 20.19
N ASP A 473 12.75 14.85 20.02
CA ASP A 473 13.60 14.19 19.02
C ASP A 473 13.64 12.66 19.22
N MET A 474 13.85 12.22 20.46
CA MET A 474 13.88 10.79 20.79
C MET A 474 12.51 10.13 20.61
N THR A 475 11.44 10.84 20.90
CA THR A 475 10.06 10.33 20.77
C THR A 475 9.71 10.11 19.30
N VAL A 476 9.96 11.10 18.44
CA VAL A 476 9.69 11.02 17.01
C VAL A 476 10.55 9.95 16.35
N ASP A 477 11.88 9.92 16.63
CA ASP A 477 12.77 8.87 16.11
C ASP A 477 12.35 7.46 16.60
N GLY A 478 12.03 7.35 17.89
CA GLY A 478 11.58 6.09 18.50
C GLY A 478 10.29 5.55 17.87
N TYR A 479 9.34 6.44 17.58
CA TYR A 479 8.07 6.08 16.97
C TYR A 479 8.22 5.72 15.49
N ASP A 480 8.92 6.53 14.69
CA ASP A 480 9.10 6.30 13.25
C ASP A 480 9.88 5.00 12.98
N ASN A 481 10.99 4.79 13.68
CA ASN A 481 11.85 3.63 13.51
C ASN A 481 11.45 2.41 14.36
N GLN A 482 10.38 2.51 15.18
CA GLN A 482 9.98 1.48 16.16
C GLN A 482 11.16 1.07 17.06
N ALA A 483 11.99 2.05 17.42
CA ALA A 483 13.25 1.84 18.13
C ALA A 483 13.05 1.86 19.65
N VAL A 484 12.81 0.69 20.25
CA VAL A 484 12.63 0.52 21.70
C VAL A 484 13.77 1.10 22.52
N SER A 485 15.02 1.00 22.03
CA SER A 485 16.19 1.54 22.71
C SER A 485 16.13 3.06 22.84
N THR A 486 15.63 3.76 21.82
CA THR A 486 15.43 5.21 21.81
C THR A 486 14.24 5.58 22.67
N ALA A 487 13.11 4.89 22.52
CA ALA A 487 11.90 5.12 23.33
C ALA A 487 12.17 5.00 24.84
N ARG A 488 13.00 4.04 25.26
CA ARG A 488 13.42 3.88 26.66
C ARG A 488 14.26 5.02 27.22
N MET A 489 14.76 5.93 26.39
CA MET A 489 15.51 7.09 26.87
C MET A 489 14.61 8.29 27.18
N VAL A 490 13.37 8.28 26.71
CA VAL A 490 12.42 9.39 26.88
C VAL A 490 12.00 9.57 28.34
N GLU A 491 11.52 8.53 29.00
CA GLU A 491 11.01 8.58 30.36
C GLU A 491 12.03 9.09 31.41
N PRO A 492 13.32 8.67 31.37
CA PRO A 492 14.32 9.25 32.29
C PRO A 492 14.56 10.75 32.11
N LEU A 493 14.43 11.26 30.86
CA LEU A 493 14.59 12.68 30.60
C LEU A 493 13.32 13.48 30.97
N GLU A 494 12.14 12.90 30.78
CA GLU A 494 10.86 13.48 31.21
C GLU A 494 10.84 13.71 32.73
N GLU A 495 11.29 12.76 33.56
CA GLU A 495 11.42 12.93 35.02
C GLU A 495 12.36 14.10 35.38
N VAL A 496 13.37 14.35 34.54
CA VAL A 496 14.25 15.51 34.72
C VAL A 496 13.53 16.82 34.36
N VAL A 497 12.74 16.83 33.28
CA VAL A 497 11.91 17.97 32.86
C VAL A 497 10.89 18.33 33.96
N ASP A 498 10.22 17.32 34.55
CA ASP A 498 9.34 17.53 35.72
C ASP A 498 10.06 18.18 36.89
N THR A 499 11.25 17.68 37.21
CA THR A 499 12.09 18.29 38.27
C THR A 499 12.48 19.73 37.94
N MET A 500 12.81 20.02 36.67
CA MET A 500 13.12 21.35 36.19
C MET A 500 11.93 22.29 36.37
N LYS A 501 10.72 21.89 35.95
CA LYS A 501 9.49 22.67 36.13
C LYS A 501 9.30 23.13 37.58
N GLU A 502 9.41 22.24 38.55
CA GLU A 502 9.21 22.59 39.97
C GLU A 502 10.32 23.50 40.48
N ARG A 503 11.58 23.31 40.05
CA ARG A 503 12.67 24.22 40.39
C ARG A 503 12.49 25.63 39.80
N LEU A 504 12.20 25.70 38.50
CA LEU A 504 11.98 26.97 37.78
C LEU A 504 10.84 27.78 38.40
N LYS A 505 9.74 27.08 38.71
CA LYS A 505 8.59 27.68 39.43
C LYS A 505 8.98 28.25 40.78
N SER A 506 9.72 27.51 41.61
CA SER A 506 10.16 27.95 42.93
C SER A 506 11.05 29.17 42.84
N ARG A 507 12.04 29.14 41.94
CA ARG A 507 12.99 30.26 41.70
C ARG A 507 12.27 31.49 41.15
N HIS A 508 11.28 31.29 40.28
CA HIS A 508 10.49 32.43 39.79
C HIS A 508 9.69 33.10 40.92
N ILE A 509 9.13 32.35 41.85
CA ILE A 509 8.44 32.89 43.04
C ILE A 509 9.41 33.71 43.90
N GLU A 510 10.66 33.26 44.06
CA GLU A 510 11.70 34.02 44.79
C GLU A 510 12.06 35.32 44.09
N ARG A 511 12.23 35.33 42.74
CA ARG A 511 12.46 36.53 41.93
C ARG A 511 11.32 37.55 42.06
N LEU A 512 10.07 37.08 42.08
CA LEU A 512 8.91 37.93 42.35
C LEU A 512 8.98 38.55 43.74
N GLY A 513 9.36 37.77 44.75
CA GLY A 513 9.53 38.27 46.12
C GLY A 513 10.64 39.30 46.27
N ARG A 514 11.68 39.26 45.42
CA ARG A 514 12.78 40.22 45.37
C ARG A 514 12.52 41.44 44.46
N ASN A 515 11.32 41.50 43.82
CA ASN A 515 10.97 42.51 42.79
C ASN A 515 11.90 42.50 41.54
N GLU A 516 12.50 41.39 41.21
CA GLU A 516 13.40 41.21 40.05
C GLU A 516 12.61 40.96 38.76
N CYS A 517 11.32 40.70 38.84
CA CYS A 517 10.39 40.53 37.70
C CYS A 517 9.00 41.08 38.03
N THR A 518 8.21 41.34 37.00
CA THR A 518 6.81 41.79 37.13
C THR A 518 5.86 40.61 37.21
N MET A 519 4.66 40.81 37.76
CA MET A 519 3.61 39.82 37.78
C MET A 519 3.26 39.36 36.34
N GLN A 520 3.23 40.29 35.39
CA GLN A 520 2.89 40.01 34.00
C GLN A 520 3.94 39.10 33.34
N THR A 521 5.24 39.42 33.45
CA THR A 521 6.31 38.57 32.93
C THR A 521 6.31 37.19 33.62
N GLY A 522 5.88 37.15 34.89
CA GLY A 522 5.79 35.92 35.66
C GLY A 522 4.74 34.95 35.19
N ILE A 523 3.58 35.44 34.79
CA ILE A 523 2.50 34.61 34.26
C ILE A 523 2.97 33.93 32.95
N HIS A 524 3.51 34.71 32.00
CA HIS A 524 4.01 34.13 30.74
C HIS A 524 5.12 33.09 30.97
N PHE A 525 6.05 33.35 31.93
CA PHE A 525 7.11 32.40 32.26
C PHE A 525 6.56 31.07 32.76
N LEU A 526 5.63 31.11 33.72
CA LEU A 526 5.06 29.91 34.33
C LEU A 526 4.19 29.13 33.34
N ASP A 527 3.47 29.82 32.47
CA ASP A 527 2.65 29.19 31.43
C ASP A 527 3.53 28.47 30.38
N ILE A 528 4.62 29.12 29.91
CA ILE A 528 5.56 28.49 28.98
C ILE A 528 6.23 27.26 29.63
N VAL A 529 6.65 27.35 30.89
CA VAL A 529 7.23 26.24 31.64
C VAL A 529 6.23 25.09 31.79
N HIS A 530 4.93 25.40 32.00
CA HIS A 530 3.88 24.42 32.05
C HIS A 530 3.67 23.72 30.70
N ASP A 531 3.57 24.50 29.61
CA ASP A 531 3.35 23.95 28.27
C ASP A 531 4.53 23.06 27.81
N LEU A 532 5.77 23.45 28.15
CA LEU A 532 6.97 22.63 27.92
C LEU A 532 6.94 21.28 28.63
N GLU A 533 6.50 21.25 29.89
CA GLU A 533 6.35 19.99 30.64
C GLU A 533 5.24 19.14 30.03
N LYS A 534 4.12 19.74 29.59
CA LYS A 534 3.05 18.98 28.96
C LYS A 534 3.48 18.33 27.65
N ILE A 535 4.29 19.01 26.85
CA ILE A 535 4.91 18.40 25.65
C ILE A 535 5.73 17.17 26.04
N SER A 536 6.57 17.28 27.09
CA SER A 536 7.38 16.16 27.59
C SER A 536 6.52 14.98 28.09
N ASP A 537 5.42 15.27 28.80
CA ASP A 537 4.48 14.28 29.33
C ASP A 537 3.82 13.46 28.18
N HIS A 538 3.36 14.15 27.11
CA HIS A 538 2.83 13.48 25.92
C HIS A 538 3.89 12.67 25.18
N CYS A 539 5.12 13.13 25.12
CA CYS A 539 6.25 12.38 24.57
C CYS A 539 6.49 11.07 25.32
N SER A 540 6.45 11.11 26.66
CA SER A 540 6.56 9.92 27.52
C SER A 540 5.45 8.91 27.22
N ASN A 541 4.20 9.35 27.04
CA ASN A 541 3.10 8.47 26.67
C ASN A 541 3.37 7.74 25.37
N ILE A 542 3.77 8.46 24.30
CA ILE A 542 4.09 7.89 22.99
C ILE A 542 5.23 6.88 23.09
N ALA A 543 6.27 7.19 23.86
CA ALA A 543 7.41 6.29 24.07
C ALA A 543 6.98 4.97 24.74
N ILE A 544 6.10 5.03 25.76
CA ILE A 544 5.57 3.84 26.42
C ILE A 544 4.73 3.01 25.45
N TYR A 545 3.88 3.60 24.60
CA TYR A 545 3.13 2.88 23.57
C TYR A 545 4.06 2.19 22.59
N THR A 546 5.14 2.84 22.17
CA THR A 546 6.16 2.24 21.28
C THR A 546 6.81 1.02 21.93
N ILE A 547 7.15 1.08 23.22
CA ILE A 547 7.70 -0.05 23.98
C ILE A 547 6.69 -1.20 24.08
N GLN A 548 5.42 -0.91 24.40
CA GLN A 548 4.35 -1.91 24.51
C GLN A 548 4.11 -2.66 23.20
N LEU A 549 4.15 -1.97 22.06
CA LEU A 549 3.99 -2.60 20.75
C LEU A 549 5.13 -3.58 20.43
N ALA A 550 6.36 -3.22 20.77
CA ALA A 550 7.53 -4.02 20.42
C ALA A 550 7.74 -5.23 21.36
N GLU A 551 7.46 -5.10 22.64
CA GLU A 551 7.71 -6.14 23.64
C GLU A 551 6.56 -7.14 23.79
N GLY A 552 5.42 -6.89 23.13
CA GLY A 552 4.27 -7.79 23.19
C GLY A 552 3.71 -7.95 24.60
N ALA A 553 3.66 -6.86 25.38
CA ALA A 553 3.14 -6.84 26.75
C ALA A 553 1.82 -7.59 26.88
N ALA A 554 1.58 -8.27 28.01
CA ALA A 554 0.39 -9.07 28.23
C ALA A 554 -0.89 -8.23 28.07
N GLU A 555 -2.00 -8.86 27.68
CA GLU A 555 -3.29 -8.21 27.34
C GLU A 555 -3.86 -7.33 28.48
N PHE A 556 -3.29 -7.41 29.67
CA PHE A 556 -3.70 -6.72 30.89
C PHE A 556 -2.69 -5.68 31.41
N ASP A 557 -1.53 -5.49 30.70
CA ASP A 557 -0.57 -4.49 31.16
C ASP A 557 -1.05 -3.10 30.75
N THR A 558 -1.44 -2.31 31.74
CA THR A 558 -1.81 -0.92 31.50
C THR A 558 -0.56 -0.08 31.26
N HIS A 559 -0.70 1.03 30.54
CA HIS A 559 0.35 2.03 30.32
C HIS A 559 1.08 2.39 31.63
N ALA A 560 0.33 2.67 32.70
CA ALA A 560 0.88 2.97 34.01
C ALA A 560 1.73 1.82 34.60
N TYR A 561 1.35 0.56 34.37
CA TYR A 561 2.12 -0.60 34.84
C TYR A 561 3.45 -0.72 34.09
N VAL A 562 3.45 -0.56 32.75
CA VAL A 562 4.67 -0.63 31.94
C VAL A 562 5.62 0.50 32.31
N LYS A 563 5.10 1.73 32.46
CA LYS A 563 5.86 2.89 32.92
C LYS A 563 6.50 2.63 34.30
N GLN A 564 5.74 2.13 35.27
CA GLN A 564 6.25 1.82 36.61
C GLN A 564 7.28 0.69 36.60
N ALA A 565 7.02 -0.40 35.85
CA ALA A 565 7.96 -1.51 35.76
C ALA A 565 9.30 -1.08 35.13
N TYR A 566 9.27 -0.15 34.17
CA TYR A 566 10.49 0.39 33.59
C TYR A 566 11.27 1.27 34.58
N LYS A 567 10.58 2.11 35.38
CA LYS A 567 11.22 2.96 36.43
C LYS A 567 11.99 2.16 37.47
N GLU A 568 11.64 0.90 37.70
CA GLU A 568 12.31 0.01 38.66
C GLU A 568 13.58 -0.65 38.08
N THR A 569 13.93 -0.40 36.81
CA THR A 569 15.13 -1.02 36.19
C THR A 569 16.42 -0.26 36.50
N PRO A 570 17.57 -0.96 36.64
CA PRO A 570 18.87 -0.30 36.82
C PRO A 570 19.25 0.63 35.64
N GLN A 571 18.80 0.29 34.43
CA GLN A 571 19.03 1.09 33.22
C GLN A 571 18.34 2.45 33.30
N PHE A 572 17.12 2.49 33.83
CA PHE A 572 16.42 3.74 34.07
C PHE A 572 17.21 4.64 35.03
N ALA A 573 17.65 4.11 36.18
CA ALA A 573 18.39 4.88 37.18
C ALA A 573 19.72 5.45 36.62
N GLU A 574 20.43 4.68 35.78
CA GLU A 574 21.64 5.16 35.11
C GLU A 574 21.35 6.32 34.16
N LYS A 575 20.31 6.21 33.33
CA LYS A 575 19.90 7.25 32.38
C LYS A 575 19.36 8.48 33.08
N LEU A 576 18.55 8.30 34.10
CA LEU A 576 18.05 9.40 34.91
C LEU A 576 19.21 10.23 35.48
N LYS A 577 20.22 9.57 36.07
CA LYS A 577 21.41 10.24 36.57
C LYS A 577 22.16 10.99 35.47
N PHE A 578 22.33 10.38 34.32
CA PHE A 578 22.98 11.02 33.15
C PHE A 578 22.27 12.32 32.78
N TYR A 579 20.94 12.33 32.69
CA TYR A 579 20.18 13.53 32.34
C TYR A 579 20.10 14.55 33.47
N GLN A 580 20.09 14.11 34.73
CA GLN A 580 20.23 15.03 35.87
C GLN A 580 21.55 15.77 35.82
N ASP A 581 22.67 15.07 35.59
CA ASP A 581 23.99 15.66 35.46
C ASP A 581 24.06 16.60 34.24
N LYS A 582 23.36 16.29 33.14
CA LYS A 582 23.37 17.09 31.92
C LYS A 582 22.58 18.41 32.03
N TYR A 583 21.42 18.40 32.68
CA TYR A 583 20.47 19.51 32.65
C TYR A 583 20.29 20.22 34.02
N LEU A 584 20.16 19.47 35.12
CA LEU A 584 19.96 20.11 36.43
C LEU A 584 21.19 20.86 36.90
N THR A 585 22.41 20.37 36.60
CA THR A 585 23.66 21.07 36.89
C THR A 585 23.72 22.43 36.20
N LYS A 586 23.24 22.56 34.95
CA LYS A 586 23.19 23.87 34.25
C LYS A 586 22.25 24.85 34.94
N ILE A 587 21.13 24.38 35.48
CA ILE A 587 20.20 25.23 36.26
C ILE A 587 20.84 25.66 37.59
N ASP A 588 21.53 24.74 38.29
CA ASP A 588 22.21 25.04 39.55
C ASP A 588 23.38 26.02 39.35
N GLU A 589 24.08 25.97 38.20
CA GLU A 589 25.11 26.95 37.83
C GLU A 589 24.54 28.36 37.63
N VAL A 590 23.33 28.49 37.06
CA VAL A 590 22.65 29.79 36.93
C VAL A 590 22.33 30.39 38.32
N GLU A 591 21.96 29.52 39.28
CA GLU A 591 21.74 29.92 40.67
C GLU A 591 23.01 30.48 41.35
N ALA A 592 24.15 29.87 41.08
CA ALA A 592 25.42 30.30 41.65
C ALA A 592 25.92 31.65 41.08
N MET A 593 25.34 32.13 39.98
CA MET A 593 25.66 33.43 39.34
C MET A 593 24.75 34.58 39.82
N GLU A 594 23.59 34.28 40.44
CA GLU A 594 22.69 35.23 41.09
C GLU A 594 23.15 35.52 42.53
#